data_250d16c92090fd22d976becd2355509f
#
_entry.id   250d16c92090fd22d976becd2355509f
#
_cell.length_a   1.000
_cell.length_b   1.000
_cell.length_c   1.000
_cell.angle_alpha   90.00
_cell.angle_beta   90.00
_cell.angle_gamma   90.00
#
_symmetry.space_group_name_H-M   'P 1'
#
loop_
_entity.id
_entity.type
_entity.pdbx_description
1 polymer ?
#
loop_
_entity_poly.entity_id
_entity_poly.type
_entity_poly.pdbx_seq_one_letter_code
_entity_poly.pdbx_strand_id
1 'polypeptide(L)'
;TGPYELVTWNQTDFVKVKKFAGYWQPGLPKLDSITWRPVADNNTRAAMLQTGEAQFAFPIPYEQAALLEKNKNIELMASPSIMQRYISMNVTQKPFDNPKVREALNYAINRPALVKVAFAGYATPATGVVPPSIAYAQSYKPWPYDPVKARELLKEAGYPNGFSTTLWSSHNHSTAQKVLQFTQQQLAQVGIKAQVTAMDAGQRAAEVEGKGQKESGVRMFYTGWSASTGEADWALSPLFASQNWPPTLFNTAF
;
A
#
# COMPACT_ATOMS: atom_id res chain seq x y z
N THR A 1 -32.68 2.01 6.09
CA THR A 1 -32.56 2.66 4.77
C THR A 1 -31.67 1.86 3.79
N GLY A 2 -30.84 0.96 4.29
CA GLY A 2 -29.98 0.09 3.45
C GLY A 2 -30.71 -1.12 2.88
N PRO A 3 -30.09 -1.86 1.92
CA PRO A 3 -30.69 -3.03 1.29
C PRO A 3 -30.78 -4.26 2.21
N TYR A 4 -30.02 -4.26 3.30
CA TYR A 4 -29.98 -5.35 4.26
C TYR A 4 -30.22 -4.88 5.69
N GLU A 5 -30.71 -5.76 6.53
CA GLU A 5 -30.84 -5.57 7.98
C GLU A 5 -30.02 -6.60 8.74
N LEU A 6 -29.48 -6.19 9.90
CA LEU A 6 -28.63 -7.04 10.74
C LEU A 6 -29.46 -8.20 11.34
N VAL A 7 -28.93 -9.41 11.24
CA VAL A 7 -29.49 -10.60 11.91
C VAL A 7 -28.68 -10.90 13.17
N THR A 8 -27.38 -11.00 13.04
CA THR A 8 -26.47 -11.35 14.14
C THR A 8 -25.09 -10.78 13.89
N TRP A 9 -24.46 -10.31 14.95
CA TRP A 9 -23.06 -9.94 14.98
C TRP A 9 -22.36 -10.68 16.11
N ASN A 10 -21.52 -11.64 15.72
CA ASN A 10 -20.55 -12.25 16.62
C ASN A 10 -19.21 -11.57 16.37
N GLN A 11 -18.71 -10.82 17.35
CA GLN A 11 -17.53 -9.96 17.21
C GLN A 11 -16.24 -10.72 16.81
N THR A 12 -16.17 -12.02 17.12
CA THR A 12 -14.97 -12.84 16.86
C THR A 12 -15.10 -13.78 15.67
N ASP A 13 -16.30 -13.97 15.12
CA ASP A 13 -16.55 -14.99 14.12
C ASP A 13 -17.19 -14.45 12.84
N PHE A 14 -18.38 -13.82 12.93
CA PHE A 14 -19.07 -13.37 11.72
C PHE A 14 -20.07 -12.25 11.95
N VAL A 15 -20.41 -11.55 10.85
CA VAL A 15 -21.57 -10.68 10.75
C VAL A 15 -22.53 -11.27 9.73
N LYS A 16 -23.79 -11.44 10.11
CA LYS A 16 -24.85 -11.91 9.22
C LYS A 16 -25.95 -10.86 9.05
N VAL A 17 -26.29 -10.61 7.80
CA VAL A 17 -27.41 -9.75 7.41
C VAL A 17 -28.38 -10.51 6.52
N LYS A 18 -29.63 -10.07 6.48
CA LYS A 18 -30.66 -10.57 5.56
C LYS A 18 -31.25 -9.41 4.75
N LYS A 19 -31.86 -9.74 3.64
CA LYS A 19 -32.58 -8.81 2.78
C LYS A 19 -33.63 -8.03 3.57
N PHE A 20 -33.64 -6.71 3.39
CA PHE A 20 -34.66 -5.84 3.96
C PHE A 20 -35.83 -5.73 2.98
N ALA A 21 -36.98 -6.28 3.37
CA ALA A 21 -38.18 -6.32 2.52
C ALA A 21 -38.72 -4.93 2.13
N GLY A 22 -38.49 -3.91 2.97
CA GLY A 22 -38.86 -2.52 2.73
C GLY A 22 -37.81 -1.69 1.96
N TYR A 23 -36.85 -2.33 1.28
CA TYR A 23 -35.86 -1.58 0.54
C TYR A 23 -36.49 -0.82 -0.64
N TRP A 24 -36.13 0.44 -0.81
CA TRP A 24 -36.78 1.38 -1.71
C TRP A 24 -36.58 1.09 -3.21
N GLN A 25 -35.53 0.34 -3.58
CA GLN A 25 -35.28 -0.06 -4.98
C GLN A 25 -35.96 -1.40 -5.29
N PRO A 26 -36.94 -1.44 -6.21
CA PRO A 26 -37.60 -2.69 -6.58
C PRO A 26 -36.62 -3.74 -7.13
N GLY A 27 -36.79 -5.00 -6.71
CA GLY A 27 -35.96 -6.12 -7.17
C GLY A 27 -34.56 -6.20 -6.56
N LEU A 28 -34.19 -5.29 -5.68
CA LEU A 28 -32.94 -5.31 -4.93
C LEU A 28 -33.20 -5.51 -3.43
N PRO A 29 -32.19 -6.01 -2.68
CA PRO A 29 -30.95 -6.64 -3.16
C PRO A 29 -31.21 -8.02 -3.78
N LYS A 30 -30.28 -8.54 -4.58
CA LYS A 30 -30.40 -9.83 -5.25
C LYS A 30 -30.22 -11.02 -4.32
N LEU A 31 -29.31 -10.90 -3.34
CA LEU A 31 -29.03 -11.96 -2.38
C LEU A 31 -30.00 -11.87 -1.18
N ASP A 32 -30.48 -12.99 -0.72
CA ASP A 32 -31.36 -13.05 0.44
C ASP A 32 -30.63 -12.82 1.76
N SER A 33 -29.38 -13.25 1.85
CA SER A 33 -28.53 -13.00 3.01
C SER A 33 -27.05 -12.95 2.64
N ILE A 34 -26.26 -12.29 3.48
CA ILE A 34 -24.82 -12.26 3.40
C ILE A 34 -24.24 -12.54 4.79
N THR A 35 -23.23 -13.40 4.82
CA THR A 35 -22.45 -13.66 6.03
C THR A 35 -20.99 -13.31 5.76
N TRP A 36 -20.44 -12.33 6.47
CA TRP A 36 -19.03 -11.99 6.43
C TRP A 36 -18.30 -12.71 7.55
N ARG A 37 -17.26 -13.45 7.20
CA ARG A 37 -16.35 -14.11 8.15
C ARG A 37 -14.96 -13.52 8.02
N PRO A 38 -14.38 -12.94 9.07
CA PRO A 38 -12.98 -12.49 9.06
C PRO A 38 -12.08 -13.71 9.07
N VAL A 39 -11.30 -13.90 7.99
CA VAL A 39 -10.30 -14.97 7.87
C VAL A 39 -8.94 -14.32 7.66
N ALA A 40 -8.11 -14.29 8.69
CA ALA A 40 -6.83 -13.58 8.68
C ALA A 40 -5.80 -14.23 7.74
N ASP A 41 -5.80 -15.56 7.69
CA ASP A 41 -4.86 -16.28 6.85
C ASP A 41 -5.27 -16.27 5.36
N ASN A 42 -4.34 -15.85 4.52
CA ASN A 42 -4.54 -15.70 3.09
C ASN A 42 -4.79 -17.04 2.37
N ASN A 43 -4.09 -18.10 2.77
CA ASN A 43 -4.19 -19.40 2.12
C ASN A 43 -5.52 -20.06 2.46
N THR A 44 -5.97 -19.89 3.69
CA THR A 44 -7.28 -20.37 4.14
C THR A 44 -8.39 -19.72 3.33
N ARG A 45 -8.35 -18.39 3.10
CA ARG A 45 -9.36 -17.72 2.25
C ARG A 45 -9.40 -18.28 0.83
N ALA A 46 -8.25 -18.53 0.24
CA ALA A 46 -8.17 -19.10 -1.10
C ALA A 46 -8.71 -20.55 -1.12
N ALA A 47 -8.40 -21.36 -0.10
CA ALA A 47 -8.93 -22.71 0.02
C ALA A 47 -10.44 -22.76 0.19
N MET A 48 -11.03 -21.85 0.97
CA MET A 48 -12.48 -21.72 1.14
C MET A 48 -13.21 -21.45 -0.17
N LEU A 49 -12.62 -20.66 -1.09
CA LEU A 49 -13.16 -20.48 -2.44
C LEU A 49 -13.08 -21.78 -3.26
N GLN A 50 -11.96 -22.49 -3.19
CA GLN A 50 -11.76 -23.74 -3.95
C GLN A 50 -12.70 -24.85 -3.52
N THR A 51 -13.02 -24.92 -2.23
CA THR A 51 -13.95 -25.90 -1.66
C THR A 51 -15.42 -25.50 -1.77
N GLY A 52 -15.71 -24.26 -2.14
CA GLY A 52 -17.08 -23.71 -2.16
C GLY A 52 -17.63 -23.32 -0.79
N GLU A 53 -16.81 -23.38 0.26
CA GLU A 53 -17.19 -22.90 1.61
C GLU A 53 -17.44 -21.37 1.58
N ALA A 54 -16.67 -20.62 0.81
CA ALA A 54 -16.90 -19.21 0.53
C ALA A 54 -17.29 -19.00 -0.93
N GLN A 55 -18.30 -18.17 -1.19
CA GLN A 55 -18.73 -17.77 -2.53
C GLN A 55 -18.04 -16.51 -3.00
N PHE A 56 -17.43 -15.75 -2.09
CA PHE A 56 -16.64 -14.55 -2.37
C PHE A 56 -15.51 -14.43 -1.35
N ALA A 57 -14.32 -14.06 -1.78
CA ALA A 57 -13.19 -13.77 -0.89
C ALA A 57 -12.41 -12.55 -1.34
N PHE A 58 -12.04 -11.70 -0.39
CA PHE A 58 -11.25 -10.49 -0.60
C PHE A 58 -10.43 -10.17 0.67
N PRO A 59 -9.17 -9.77 0.52
CA PRO A 59 -8.34 -9.88 -0.68
C PRO A 59 -7.84 -11.31 -0.91
N ILE A 60 -7.50 -11.60 -2.18
CA ILE A 60 -6.84 -12.85 -2.56
C ILE A 60 -5.32 -12.61 -2.62
N PRO A 61 -4.49 -13.56 -2.14
CA PRO A 61 -3.04 -13.49 -2.32
C PRO A 61 -2.68 -13.45 -3.81
N TYR A 62 -1.83 -12.53 -4.19
CA TYR A 62 -1.42 -12.37 -5.60
C TYR A 62 -0.79 -13.64 -6.17
N GLU A 63 -0.04 -14.38 -5.35
CA GLU A 63 0.61 -15.63 -5.77
C GLU A 63 -0.38 -16.73 -6.11
N GLN A 64 -1.56 -16.67 -5.52
CA GLN A 64 -2.62 -17.66 -5.75
C GLN A 64 -3.59 -17.24 -6.84
N ALA A 65 -3.64 -15.96 -7.19
CA ALA A 65 -4.56 -15.44 -8.21
C ALA A 65 -4.44 -16.24 -9.53
N ALA A 66 -3.23 -16.43 -10.04
CA ALA A 66 -2.98 -17.18 -11.26
C ALA A 66 -3.34 -18.67 -11.18
N LEU A 67 -3.40 -19.26 -9.98
CA LEU A 67 -3.85 -20.64 -9.78
C LEU A 67 -5.38 -20.71 -9.72
N LEU A 68 -6.00 -19.76 -9.01
CA LEU A 68 -7.46 -19.68 -8.92
C LEU A 68 -8.11 -19.37 -10.25
N GLU A 69 -7.49 -18.54 -11.10
CA GLU A 69 -7.94 -18.21 -12.44
C GLU A 69 -8.06 -19.43 -13.36
N LYS A 70 -7.29 -20.49 -13.12
CA LYS A 70 -7.38 -21.76 -13.85
C LYS A 70 -8.58 -22.62 -13.45
N ASN A 71 -9.20 -22.33 -12.34
CA ASN A 71 -10.38 -23.07 -11.87
C ASN A 71 -11.63 -22.52 -12.54
N LYS A 72 -12.27 -23.31 -13.40
CA LYS A 72 -13.47 -22.92 -14.17
C LYS A 72 -14.67 -22.54 -13.30
N ASN A 73 -14.65 -22.90 -12.02
CA ASN A 73 -15.74 -22.57 -11.08
C ASN A 73 -15.45 -21.27 -10.29
N ILE A 74 -14.33 -20.61 -10.56
CA ILE A 74 -13.91 -19.37 -9.87
C ILE A 74 -13.73 -18.28 -10.91
N GLU A 75 -14.34 -17.14 -10.66
CA GLU A 75 -14.10 -15.90 -11.41
C GLU A 75 -13.14 -15.03 -10.64
N LEU A 76 -12.00 -14.68 -11.25
CA LEU A 76 -11.04 -13.74 -10.70
C LEU A 76 -11.35 -12.33 -11.21
N MET A 77 -11.79 -11.46 -10.31
CA MET A 77 -12.01 -10.05 -10.63
C MET A 77 -10.79 -9.23 -10.23
N ALA A 78 -10.10 -8.67 -11.22
CA ALA A 78 -8.99 -7.76 -11.04
C ALA A 78 -9.27 -6.45 -11.79
N SER A 79 -9.20 -5.33 -11.10
CA SER A 79 -9.45 -4.01 -11.67
C SER A 79 -8.43 -2.98 -11.17
N PRO A 80 -8.19 -1.91 -11.96
CA PRO A 80 -7.36 -0.80 -11.52
C PRO A 80 -7.85 -0.23 -10.18
N SER A 81 -6.92 0.08 -9.30
CA SER A 81 -7.21 0.61 -7.98
C SER A 81 -6.87 2.11 -7.89
N ILE A 82 -7.57 2.81 -7.02
CA ILE A 82 -7.23 4.16 -6.56
C ILE A 82 -6.19 4.15 -5.42
N MET A 83 -5.72 2.97 -5.03
CA MET A 83 -4.70 2.78 -4.00
C MET A 83 -3.31 2.88 -4.59
N GLN A 84 -2.47 3.74 -4.03
CA GLN A 84 -1.03 3.74 -4.29
C GLN A 84 -0.24 3.23 -3.09
N ARG A 85 0.80 2.47 -3.36
CA ARG A 85 1.80 2.04 -2.37
C ARG A 85 3.11 2.77 -2.65
N TYR A 86 3.71 3.31 -1.61
CA TYR A 86 4.94 4.10 -1.73
C TYR A 86 5.80 3.98 -0.48
N ILE A 87 7.04 4.42 -0.61
CA ILE A 87 7.93 4.65 0.52
C ILE A 87 8.09 6.16 0.65
N SER A 88 7.58 6.71 1.73
CA SER A 88 7.79 8.10 2.09
C SER A 88 9.15 8.29 2.74
N MET A 89 9.71 9.49 2.63
CA MET A 89 11.01 9.86 3.17
C MET A 89 10.86 11.13 4.01
N ASN A 90 11.41 11.13 5.22
CA ASN A 90 11.37 12.30 6.09
C ASN A 90 12.28 13.42 5.56
N VAL A 91 11.70 14.33 4.80
CA VAL A 91 12.43 15.43 4.12
C VAL A 91 12.94 16.51 5.06
N THR A 92 12.58 16.47 6.34
CA THR A 92 13.07 17.43 7.36
C THR A 92 14.35 16.99 8.05
N GLN A 93 14.78 15.76 7.77
CA GLN A 93 15.93 15.16 8.46
C GLN A 93 16.94 14.56 7.48
N LYS A 94 18.23 14.65 7.88
CA LYS A 94 19.30 14.01 7.11
C LYS A 94 19.13 12.49 7.10
N PRO A 95 19.50 11.88 5.96
CA PRO A 95 20.01 12.47 4.73
C PRO A 95 18.92 12.90 3.74
N PHE A 96 17.65 12.71 4.05
CA PHE A 96 16.51 12.89 3.13
C PHE A 96 16.09 14.35 2.93
N ASP A 97 16.64 15.30 3.70
CA ASP A 97 16.56 16.73 3.46
C ASP A 97 17.22 17.12 2.11
N ASN A 98 18.21 16.35 1.65
CA ASN A 98 18.86 16.57 0.38
C ASN A 98 18.07 15.94 -0.80
N PRO A 99 17.59 16.73 -1.78
CA PRO A 99 16.84 16.23 -2.92
C PRO A 99 17.62 15.22 -3.78
N LYS A 100 18.94 15.33 -3.88
CA LYS A 100 19.78 14.38 -4.64
C LYS A 100 19.75 12.98 -4.01
N VAL A 101 19.66 12.90 -2.69
CA VAL A 101 19.49 11.61 -1.99
C VAL A 101 18.15 10.98 -2.37
N ARG A 102 17.06 11.76 -2.34
CA ARG A 102 15.73 11.25 -2.73
C ARG A 102 15.67 10.83 -4.19
N GLU A 103 16.32 11.58 -5.05
CA GLU A 103 16.47 11.25 -6.47
C GLU A 103 17.27 9.94 -6.66
N ALA A 104 18.38 9.78 -5.96
CA ALA A 104 19.19 8.56 -5.98
C ALA A 104 18.37 7.31 -5.62
N LEU A 105 17.50 7.39 -4.60
CA LEU A 105 16.64 6.27 -4.23
C LEU A 105 15.65 5.91 -5.35
N ASN A 106 15.19 6.90 -6.12
CA ASN A 106 14.31 6.65 -7.25
C ASN A 106 15.04 5.90 -8.38
N TYR A 107 16.31 6.17 -8.64
CA TYR A 107 17.14 5.41 -9.61
C TYR A 107 17.54 4.03 -9.06
N ALA A 108 17.67 3.89 -7.74
CA ALA A 108 18.13 2.65 -7.11
C ALA A 108 17.12 1.51 -7.14
N ILE A 109 15.82 1.78 -7.35
CA ILE A 109 14.75 0.78 -7.26
C ILE A 109 14.22 0.36 -8.63
N ASN A 110 14.40 -0.91 -8.96
CA ASN A 110 13.81 -1.54 -10.15
C ASN A 110 12.31 -1.82 -9.91
N ARG A 111 11.46 -0.83 -10.19
CA ARG A 111 10.01 -0.93 -9.95
C ARG A 111 9.33 -2.04 -10.74
N PRO A 112 9.61 -2.27 -12.05
CA PRO A 112 9.05 -3.41 -12.77
C PRO A 112 9.38 -4.77 -12.13
N ALA A 113 10.63 -4.94 -11.68
CA ALA A 113 11.03 -6.17 -10.99
C ALA A 113 10.35 -6.29 -9.61
N LEU A 114 10.22 -5.20 -8.87
CA LEU A 114 9.49 -5.16 -7.60
C LEU A 114 8.04 -5.61 -7.78
N VAL A 115 7.34 -5.08 -8.79
CA VAL A 115 5.95 -5.45 -9.10
C VAL A 115 5.85 -6.95 -9.40
N LYS A 116 6.77 -7.48 -10.18
CA LYS A 116 6.79 -8.92 -10.51
C LYS A 116 7.00 -9.79 -9.27
N VAL A 117 7.93 -9.41 -8.38
CA VAL A 117 8.31 -10.20 -7.19
C VAL A 117 7.25 -10.09 -6.09
N ALA A 118 6.77 -8.88 -5.80
CA ALA A 118 5.91 -8.65 -4.64
C ALA A 118 4.41 -8.77 -4.96
N PHE A 119 4.02 -8.48 -6.20
CA PHE A 119 2.62 -8.42 -6.62
C PHE A 119 2.26 -9.42 -7.72
N ALA A 120 3.18 -10.33 -8.08
CA ALA A 120 2.98 -11.31 -9.15
C ALA A 120 2.45 -10.71 -10.48
N GLY A 121 2.75 -9.43 -10.74
CA GLY A 121 2.26 -8.70 -11.91
C GLY A 121 0.90 -8.01 -11.75
N TYR A 122 0.19 -8.21 -10.64
CA TYR A 122 -1.12 -7.58 -10.37
C TYR A 122 -1.00 -6.15 -9.81
N ALA A 123 0.05 -5.43 -10.18
CA ALA A 123 0.21 -4.01 -9.89
C ALA A 123 0.92 -3.32 -11.05
N THR A 124 0.84 -2.01 -11.10
CA THR A 124 1.53 -1.19 -12.11
C THR A 124 2.46 -0.23 -11.41
N PRO A 125 3.71 -0.06 -11.89
CA PRO A 125 4.58 0.99 -11.37
C PRO A 125 3.91 2.36 -11.47
N ALA A 126 3.91 3.11 -10.36
CA ALA A 126 3.33 4.45 -10.35
C ALA A 126 4.13 5.41 -11.25
N THR A 127 3.42 6.20 -12.04
CA THR A 127 3.96 7.23 -12.93
C THR A 127 3.62 8.65 -12.47
N GLY A 128 2.98 8.78 -11.32
CA GLY A 128 2.60 10.04 -10.70
C GLY A 128 2.05 9.82 -9.30
N VAL A 129 1.73 10.89 -8.60
CA VAL A 129 1.18 10.84 -7.24
C VAL A 129 -0.34 10.62 -7.22
N VAL A 130 -1.02 10.96 -8.32
CA VAL A 130 -2.45 10.68 -8.50
C VAL A 130 -2.59 9.38 -9.27
N PRO A 131 -3.36 8.38 -8.77
CA PRO A 131 -3.58 7.13 -9.48
C PRO A 131 -4.14 7.34 -10.89
N PRO A 132 -3.69 6.59 -11.91
CA PRO A 132 -4.14 6.79 -13.30
C PRO A 132 -5.64 6.61 -13.53
N SER A 133 -6.32 5.91 -12.62
CA SER A 133 -7.79 5.71 -12.65
C SER A 133 -8.59 6.92 -12.18
N ILE A 134 -7.94 7.94 -11.64
CA ILE A 134 -8.58 9.19 -11.17
C ILE A 134 -8.54 10.22 -12.29
N ALA A 135 -9.64 10.98 -12.43
CA ALA A 135 -9.72 12.07 -13.42
C ALA A 135 -8.59 13.09 -13.21
N TYR A 136 -8.09 13.63 -14.32
CA TYR A 136 -6.98 14.60 -14.36
C TYR A 136 -5.62 14.05 -13.89
N ALA A 137 -5.47 12.76 -13.65
CA ALA A 137 -4.18 12.16 -13.35
C ALA A 137 -3.19 12.45 -14.48
N GLN A 138 -1.99 12.90 -14.10
CA GLN A 138 -0.89 13.14 -15.04
C GLN A 138 0.07 11.97 -14.99
N SER A 139 0.45 11.47 -16.16
CA SER A 139 1.49 10.44 -16.28
C SER A 139 2.83 11.08 -16.56
N TYR A 140 3.79 10.82 -15.72
CA TYR A 140 5.16 11.26 -15.88
C TYR A 140 6.03 10.13 -16.42
N LYS A 141 7.15 10.47 -17.05
CA LYS A 141 8.13 9.48 -17.44
C LYS A 141 8.65 8.76 -16.18
N PRO A 142 8.53 7.43 -16.10
CA PRO A 142 9.01 6.69 -14.93
C PRO A 142 10.52 6.90 -14.74
N TRP A 143 10.96 6.97 -13.51
CA TRP A 143 12.38 6.93 -13.20
C TRP A 143 12.95 5.59 -13.67
N PRO A 144 13.99 5.57 -14.51
CA PRO A 144 14.62 4.32 -14.91
C PRO A 144 15.38 3.70 -13.72
N TYR A 145 15.55 2.40 -13.74
CA TYR A 145 16.48 1.73 -12.84
C TYR A 145 17.91 1.96 -13.32
N ASP A 146 18.68 2.71 -12.56
CA ASP A 146 20.08 3.03 -12.86
C ASP A 146 20.89 3.15 -11.55
N PRO A 147 21.42 2.03 -11.04
CA PRO A 147 22.21 2.05 -9.80
C PRO A 147 23.57 2.77 -9.96
N VAL A 148 24.06 2.99 -11.18
CA VAL A 148 25.27 3.79 -11.40
C VAL A 148 24.95 5.25 -11.15
N LYS A 149 23.89 5.76 -11.78
CA LYS A 149 23.39 7.13 -11.55
C LYS A 149 23.04 7.38 -10.09
N ALA A 150 22.42 6.39 -9.43
CA ALA A 150 22.12 6.49 -8.01
C ALA A 150 23.38 6.71 -7.15
N ARG A 151 24.46 5.96 -7.40
CA ARG A 151 25.74 6.16 -6.68
C ARG A 151 26.40 7.51 -6.99
N GLU A 152 26.31 7.98 -8.21
CA GLU A 152 26.82 9.32 -8.59
C GLU A 152 26.09 10.41 -7.77
N LEU A 153 24.76 10.37 -7.74
CA LEU A 153 23.95 11.32 -6.98
C LEU A 153 24.22 11.26 -5.48
N LEU A 154 24.41 10.07 -4.93
CA LEU A 154 24.82 9.91 -3.51
C LEU A 154 26.19 10.53 -3.25
N LYS A 155 27.17 10.34 -4.14
CA LYS A 155 28.49 10.96 -4.04
C LYS A 155 28.39 12.49 -4.08
N GLU A 156 27.62 13.04 -5.02
CA GLU A 156 27.36 14.48 -5.12
C GLU A 156 26.63 15.04 -3.88
N ALA A 157 25.80 14.22 -3.24
CA ALA A 157 25.11 14.57 -2.01
C ALA A 157 25.98 14.49 -0.74
N GLY A 158 27.26 14.08 -0.88
CA GLY A 158 28.19 13.92 0.24
C GLY A 158 28.19 12.52 0.89
N TYR A 159 27.59 11.52 0.22
CA TYR A 159 27.52 10.14 0.71
C TYR A 159 28.19 9.13 -0.26
N PRO A 160 29.49 9.28 -0.57
CA PRO A 160 30.18 8.45 -1.57
C PRO A 160 30.20 6.96 -1.20
N ASN A 161 30.09 6.62 0.08
CA ASN A 161 30.06 5.24 0.60
C ASN A 161 28.63 4.83 1.06
N GLY A 162 27.61 5.61 0.70
CA GLY A 162 26.27 5.42 1.20
C GLY A 162 26.10 5.83 2.67
N PHE A 163 25.05 5.30 3.32
CA PHE A 163 24.71 5.60 4.71
C PHE A 163 23.84 4.48 5.32
N SER A 164 23.68 4.51 6.63
CA SER A 164 22.72 3.66 7.34
C SER A 164 21.43 4.41 7.63
N THR A 165 20.29 3.73 7.51
CA THR A 165 18.96 4.30 7.75
C THR A 165 17.97 3.24 8.20
N THR A 166 16.73 3.64 8.50
CA THR A 166 15.64 2.73 8.84
C THR A 166 14.54 2.79 7.80
N LEU A 167 13.92 1.64 7.53
CA LEU A 167 12.73 1.49 6.69
C LEU A 167 11.62 0.86 7.54
N TRP A 168 10.65 1.65 7.92
CA TRP A 168 9.56 1.25 8.78
C TRP A 168 8.33 0.84 8.00
N SER A 169 7.51 -0.04 8.56
CA SER A 169 6.17 -0.34 8.06
C SER A 169 5.28 -0.91 9.15
N SER A 170 4.01 -0.51 9.15
CA SER A 170 2.94 -1.16 9.91
C SER A 170 2.26 -2.30 9.14
N HIS A 171 2.63 -2.52 7.89
CA HIS A 171 2.14 -3.63 7.09
C HIS A 171 3.05 -4.85 7.29
N ASN A 172 2.48 -5.95 7.81
CA ASN A 172 3.22 -7.18 8.14
C ASN A 172 2.82 -8.40 7.27
N HIS A 173 1.91 -8.21 6.30
CA HIS A 173 1.50 -9.28 5.38
C HIS A 173 2.61 -9.62 4.37
N SER A 174 2.55 -10.80 3.76
CA SER A 174 3.59 -11.35 2.87
C SER A 174 4.04 -10.41 1.76
N THR A 175 3.10 -9.73 1.09
CA THR A 175 3.41 -8.77 0.03
C THR A 175 4.24 -7.60 0.57
N ALA A 176 3.88 -7.04 1.73
CA ALA A 176 4.64 -5.94 2.33
C ALA A 176 6.07 -6.39 2.69
N GLN A 177 6.22 -7.58 3.26
CA GLN A 177 7.55 -8.14 3.56
C GLN A 177 8.41 -8.29 2.30
N LYS A 178 7.83 -8.76 1.18
CA LYS A 178 8.54 -8.83 -0.11
C LYS A 178 8.96 -7.45 -0.62
N VAL A 179 8.09 -6.43 -0.52
CA VAL A 179 8.42 -5.06 -0.90
C VAL A 179 9.58 -4.53 -0.07
N LEU A 180 9.52 -4.68 1.26
CA LEU A 180 10.55 -4.20 2.17
C LEU A 180 11.89 -4.89 1.94
N GLN A 181 11.91 -6.21 1.80
CA GLN A 181 13.12 -7.00 1.53
C GLN A 181 13.73 -6.65 0.17
N PHE A 182 12.90 -6.57 -0.87
CA PHE A 182 13.36 -6.17 -2.20
C PHE A 182 13.98 -4.76 -2.18
N THR A 183 13.30 -3.81 -1.55
CA THR A 183 13.81 -2.44 -1.41
C THR A 183 15.13 -2.41 -0.65
N GLN A 184 15.23 -3.11 0.48
CA GLN A 184 16.46 -3.23 1.26
C GLN A 184 17.62 -3.75 0.42
N GLN A 185 17.40 -4.81 -0.36
CA GLN A 185 18.42 -5.39 -1.24
C GLN A 185 18.86 -4.43 -2.35
N GLN A 186 17.92 -3.71 -2.97
CA GLN A 186 18.25 -2.74 -4.03
C GLN A 186 19.02 -1.55 -3.46
N LEU A 187 18.64 -1.04 -2.31
CA LEU A 187 19.34 0.06 -1.62
C LEU A 187 20.77 -0.36 -1.20
N ALA A 188 20.95 -1.61 -0.77
CA ALA A 188 22.28 -2.12 -0.43
C ALA A 188 23.25 -2.11 -1.62
N GLN A 189 22.76 -2.31 -2.86
CA GLN A 189 23.59 -2.27 -4.07
C GLN A 189 24.21 -0.89 -4.34
N VAL A 190 23.62 0.16 -3.79
CA VAL A 190 24.12 1.54 -3.91
C VAL A 190 24.74 2.05 -2.60
N GLY A 191 25.02 1.17 -1.63
CA GLY A 191 25.68 1.49 -0.38
C GLY A 191 24.75 1.93 0.75
N ILE A 192 23.44 1.94 0.55
CA ILE A 192 22.47 2.34 1.59
C ILE A 192 22.09 1.10 2.40
N LYS A 193 22.41 1.10 3.70
CA LYS A 193 22.08 0.04 4.65
C LYS A 193 20.76 0.36 5.34
N ALA A 194 19.65 -0.08 4.78
CA ALA A 194 18.32 0.12 5.35
C ALA A 194 17.98 -1.03 6.33
N GLN A 195 17.78 -0.70 7.60
CA GLN A 195 17.25 -1.63 8.58
C GLN A 195 15.72 -1.64 8.48
N VAL A 196 15.14 -2.78 8.15
CA VAL A 196 13.69 -2.95 8.14
C VAL A 196 13.18 -3.09 9.56
N THR A 197 12.20 -2.28 9.93
CA THR A 197 11.59 -2.26 11.27
C THR A 197 10.08 -2.36 11.15
N ALA A 198 9.50 -3.39 11.74
CA ALA A 198 8.05 -3.51 11.90
C ALA A 198 7.58 -2.58 13.02
N MET A 199 6.39 -2.00 12.87
CA MET A 199 5.71 -1.23 13.90
C MET A 199 4.25 -1.69 14.01
N ASP A 200 3.71 -1.64 15.21
CA ASP A 200 2.29 -1.81 15.43
C ASP A 200 1.51 -0.51 15.18
N ALA A 201 0.18 -0.58 15.33
CA ALA A 201 -0.68 0.58 15.10
C ALA A 201 -0.44 1.71 16.12
N GLY A 202 -0.10 1.37 17.36
CA GLY A 202 0.20 2.36 18.41
C GLY A 202 1.52 3.09 18.15
N GLN A 203 2.55 2.35 17.77
CA GLN A 203 3.84 2.91 17.35
C GLN A 203 3.68 3.79 16.08
N ARG A 204 2.87 3.37 15.13
CA ARG A 204 2.56 4.18 13.96
C ARG A 204 1.90 5.50 14.36
N ALA A 205 0.86 5.44 15.18
CA ALA A 205 0.17 6.63 15.66
C ALA A 205 1.12 7.58 16.42
N ALA A 206 2.00 7.03 17.26
CA ALA A 206 2.94 7.84 18.04
C ALA A 206 4.05 8.44 17.16
N GLU A 207 4.72 7.64 16.32
CA GLU A 207 5.95 8.06 15.62
C GLU A 207 5.68 8.74 14.27
N VAL A 208 4.61 8.36 13.56
CA VAL A 208 4.31 8.87 12.21
C VAL A 208 3.25 9.97 12.26
N GLU A 209 2.23 9.82 13.11
CA GLU A 209 1.06 10.70 13.13
C GLU A 209 1.10 11.69 14.32
N GLY A 210 1.65 11.30 15.46
CA GLY A 210 1.63 12.08 16.69
C GLY A 210 2.83 13.00 16.89
N LYS A 211 4.00 12.64 16.39
CA LYS A 211 5.22 13.46 16.49
C LYS A 211 5.38 14.34 15.25
N GLY A 212 5.93 15.54 15.47
CA GLY A 212 6.42 16.35 14.38
C GLY A 212 7.54 15.64 13.62
N GLN A 213 7.70 15.92 12.31
CA GLN A 213 8.71 15.25 11.47
C GLN A 213 10.13 15.37 12.02
N LYS A 214 10.46 16.50 12.67
CA LYS A 214 11.79 16.72 13.26
C LYS A 214 12.07 15.84 14.47
N GLU A 215 11.02 15.37 15.15
CA GLU A 215 11.10 14.60 16.39
C GLU A 215 10.93 13.10 16.14
N SER A 216 10.34 12.72 15.00
CA SER A 216 10.12 11.32 14.63
C SER A 216 11.43 10.57 14.43
N GLY A 217 11.52 9.35 14.95
CA GLY A 217 12.61 8.41 14.69
C GLY A 217 12.56 7.77 13.28
N VAL A 218 11.43 7.89 12.60
CA VAL A 218 11.21 7.32 11.28
C VAL A 218 11.93 8.12 10.20
N ARG A 219 12.67 7.43 9.35
CA ARG A 219 13.38 8.03 8.19
C ARG A 219 12.72 7.69 6.88
N MET A 220 12.40 6.42 6.67
CA MET A 220 11.61 5.94 5.54
C MET A 220 10.44 5.11 6.07
N PHE A 221 9.29 5.24 5.42
CA PHE A 221 8.07 4.54 5.84
C PHE A 221 7.33 3.98 4.62
N TYR A 222 7.22 2.65 4.56
CA TYR A 222 6.38 1.98 3.56
C TYR A 222 4.92 1.99 3.99
N THR A 223 4.09 2.58 3.17
CA THR A 223 2.66 2.75 3.42
C THR A 223 1.87 2.75 2.11
N GLY A 224 0.61 3.10 2.19
CA GLY A 224 -0.25 3.33 1.04
C GLY A 224 -1.33 4.35 1.36
N TRP A 225 -1.83 4.96 0.32
CA TRP A 225 -2.93 5.91 0.38
C TRP A 225 -3.95 5.62 -0.69
N SER A 226 -5.22 5.71 -0.33
CA SER A 226 -6.34 5.59 -1.26
C SER A 226 -7.02 6.95 -1.39
N ALA A 227 -7.15 7.43 -2.60
CA ALA A 227 -7.94 8.64 -2.89
C ALA A 227 -9.44 8.32 -2.80
N SER A 228 -9.92 8.06 -1.58
CA SER A 228 -11.24 7.45 -1.28
C SER A 228 -12.43 8.23 -1.81
N THR A 229 -12.28 9.54 -2.07
CA THR A 229 -13.31 10.36 -2.73
C THR A 229 -13.35 10.15 -4.24
N GLY A 230 -12.34 9.47 -4.82
CA GLY A 230 -12.19 9.34 -6.27
C GLY A 230 -11.65 10.60 -6.95
N GLU A 231 -11.14 11.57 -6.18
CA GLU A 231 -10.66 12.85 -6.68
C GLU A 231 -9.17 13.08 -6.41
N ALA A 232 -8.55 13.87 -7.29
CA ALA A 232 -7.11 14.16 -7.21
C ALA A 232 -6.74 14.94 -5.93
N ASP A 233 -7.61 15.80 -5.43
CA ASP A 233 -7.36 16.56 -4.19
C ASP A 233 -7.09 15.62 -3.01
N TRP A 234 -7.86 14.55 -2.85
CA TRP A 234 -7.64 13.58 -1.77
C TRP A 234 -6.37 12.73 -1.95
N ALA A 235 -5.80 12.70 -3.15
CA ALA A 235 -4.48 12.12 -3.40
C ALA A 235 -3.34 13.09 -3.08
N LEU A 236 -3.59 14.40 -3.06
CA LEU A 236 -2.57 15.44 -2.94
C LEU A 236 -2.59 16.16 -1.59
N SER A 237 -3.70 16.80 -1.25
CA SER A 237 -3.78 17.71 -0.10
C SER A 237 -3.43 17.04 1.23
N PRO A 238 -3.98 15.85 1.58
CA PRO A 238 -3.66 15.20 2.85
C PRO A 238 -2.20 14.79 2.99
N LEU A 239 -1.51 14.53 1.86
CA LEU A 239 -0.17 13.96 1.85
C LEU A 239 0.94 15.00 1.64
N PHE A 240 0.65 16.10 0.93
CA PHE A 240 1.68 17.04 0.48
C PHE A 240 1.49 18.49 0.94
N ALA A 241 0.27 18.88 1.36
CA ALA A 241 0.06 20.23 1.83
C ALA A 241 0.71 20.43 3.22
N SER A 242 1.52 21.48 3.37
CA SER A 242 2.27 21.76 4.60
C SER A 242 1.39 21.92 5.84
N GLN A 243 0.16 22.43 5.67
CA GLN A 243 -0.81 22.56 6.75
C GLN A 243 -1.31 21.23 7.31
N ASN A 244 -1.11 20.14 6.58
CA ASN A 244 -1.53 18.80 6.95
C ASN A 244 -0.40 17.97 7.56
N TRP A 245 0.71 18.59 7.93
CA TRP A 245 1.81 17.93 8.61
C TRP A 245 1.41 17.47 10.02
N PRO A 246 1.93 16.34 10.50
CA PRO A 246 1.72 15.92 11.87
C PRO A 246 2.10 17.01 12.89
N PRO A 247 1.38 17.13 13.99
CA PRO A 247 0.30 16.24 14.45
C PRO A 247 -1.10 16.57 13.92
N THR A 248 -1.23 17.44 12.91
CA THR A 248 -2.54 17.94 12.48
C THR A 248 -3.32 16.93 11.63
N LEU A 249 -2.69 16.30 10.64
CA LEU A 249 -3.33 15.33 9.73
C LEU A 249 -2.32 14.26 9.24
N PHE A 250 -2.61 13.71 8.06
CA PHE A 250 -1.92 12.56 7.50
C PHE A 250 -0.75 12.92 6.57
N ASN A 251 -0.31 14.16 6.52
CA ASN A 251 0.86 14.46 5.73
C ASN A 251 2.06 13.66 6.26
N THR A 252 2.14 12.41 5.83
CA THR A 252 3.30 11.56 5.95
C THR A 252 4.33 11.92 4.87
N ALA A 253 4.27 13.12 4.32
CA ALA A 253 5.32 13.62 3.45
C ALA A 253 6.54 13.88 4.33
N PHE A 254 6.73 12.95 4.75
CA PHE A 254 8.07 12.68 4.70
C PHE A 254 8.53 12.97 3.24
#